data_3514d5e857b98eedccc5276ce211d007
#
_entry.id   3514d5e857b98eedccc5276ce211d007
#
_cell.length_a   1.000
_cell.length_b   1.000
_cell.length_c   1.000
_cell.angle_alpha   90.00
_cell.angle_beta   90.00
_cell.angle_gamma   90.00
#
_symmetry.space_group_name_H-M   'P 1'
#
loop_
_entity.id
_entity.type
_entity.pdbx_description
1 polymer ?
#
loop_
_entity_poly.entity_id
_entity_poly.type
_entity_poly.pdbx_seq_one_letter_code
_entity_poly.pdbx_strand_id
1 'polypeptide(L)'
;MAKNTLTYFLLALASAFWGVSFILTKQLFLTESALTPLILISFRLLLATCVFLPALLLTKKMERMQKKDIKWFLLIAFAEPFLYSFCETSGVELVSGSLSAVVVATIPLFVPFGMAAVYKEKIQASTLIGIVLSVVGIGLMLVGGEALNGNMKGMLFLIGAVVVAVLYTLLLVKVVDHYRPATITVYQNLFGFLYYLPLMLLCDGKALPQLSYSTSMILMILVLGIFCSTLAYIFYNVGIRKLGASAACIFTNVIPVFSLIAALIIGQEQFFWTKALGVAIVVTGVIIAQR
;
A
#
# COMPACT_ATOMS: atom_id res chain seq x y z
N MET A 1 4.37 10.96 25.52
CA MET A 1 4.30 9.63 24.87
C MET A 1 2.88 9.07 24.68
N ALA A 2 1.98 9.18 25.65
CA ALA A 2 0.61 8.61 25.53
C ALA A 2 -0.26 9.18 24.38
N LYS A 3 0.00 10.40 23.91
CA LYS A 3 -0.86 11.09 22.92
C LYS A 3 -0.84 10.48 21.50
N ASN A 4 0.18 9.73 21.15
CA ASN A 4 0.38 9.18 19.79
C ASN A 4 0.25 7.64 19.71
N THR A 5 0.07 6.94 20.84
CA THR A 5 0.04 5.46 20.87
C THR A 5 -1.01 4.87 19.94
N LEU A 6 -2.23 5.44 19.92
CA LEU A 6 -3.28 5.01 18.99
C LEU A 6 -2.86 5.22 17.52
N THR A 7 -2.18 6.32 17.21
CA THR A 7 -1.73 6.61 15.83
C THR A 7 -0.66 5.60 15.39
N TYR A 8 0.28 5.27 16.25
CA TYR A 8 1.29 4.24 15.98
C TYR A 8 0.66 2.86 15.79
N PHE A 9 -0.32 2.51 16.62
CA PHE A 9 -1.09 1.26 16.47
C PHE A 9 -1.83 1.22 15.12
N LEU A 10 -2.50 2.31 14.72
CA LEU A 10 -3.21 2.38 13.43
C LEU A 10 -2.25 2.26 12.24
N LEU A 11 -1.06 2.87 12.32
CA LEU A 11 -0.04 2.75 11.27
C LEU A 11 0.53 1.33 11.18
N ALA A 12 0.79 0.69 12.32
CA ALA A 12 1.22 -0.72 12.35
C ALA A 12 0.14 -1.64 11.77
N LEU A 13 -1.14 -1.39 12.08
CA LEU A 13 -2.26 -2.15 11.54
C LEU A 13 -2.43 -1.91 10.02
N ALA A 14 -2.23 -0.70 9.53
CA ALA A 14 -2.19 -0.41 8.09
C ALA A 14 -1.09 -1.21 7.40
N SER A 15 0.12 -1.24 7.99
CA SER A 15 1.25 -2.02 7.48
C SER A 15 0.97 -3.52 7.49
N ALA A 16 0.24 -4.02 8.52
CA ALA A 16 -0.20 -5.41 8.58
C ALA A 16 -1.16 -5.75 7.43
N PHE A 17 -2.17 -4.91 7.20
CA PHE A 17 -3.10 -5.11 6.09
C PHE A 17 -2.38 -5.10 4.73
N TRP A 18 -1.46 -4.16 4.51
CA TRP A 18 -0.67 -4.14 3.28
C TRP A 18 0.27 -5.34 3.15
N GLY A 19 0.91 -5.79 4.24
CA GLY A 19 1.75 -6.99 4.23
C GLY A 19 0.97 -8.23 3.80
N VAL A 20 -0.21 -8.43 4.37
CA VAL A 20 -1.14 -9.52 3.99
C VAL A 20 -1.62 -9.36 2.55
N SER A 21 -1.84 -8.11 2.07
CA SER A 21 -2.34 -7.89 0.71
C SER A 21 -1.41 -8.40 -0.37
N PHE A 22 -0.09 -8.30 -0.20
CA PHE A 22 0.89 -8.84 -1.17
C PHE A 22 0.74 -10.36 -1.36
N ILE A 23 0.55 -11.07 -0.25
CA ILE A 23 0.44 -12.53 -0.25
C ILE A 23 -0.92 -12.97 -0.81
N LEU A 24 -2.02 -12.32 -0.42
CA LEU A 24 -3.35 -12.61 -0.97
C LEU A 24 -3.45 -12.28 -2.46
N THR A 25 -2.86 -11.16 -2.90
CA THR A 25 -2.81 -10.77 -4.31
C THR A 25 -2.03 -11.81 -5.12
N LYS A 26 -0.88 -12.26 -4.64
CA LYS A 26 -0.10 -13.33 -5.28
C LYS A 26 -0.88 -14.63 -5.31
N GLN A 27 -1.55 -15.01 -4.22
CA GLN A 27 -2.37 -16.22 -4.17
C GLN A 27 -3.49 -16.21 -5.21
N LEU A 28 -4.16 -15.05 -5.38
CA LEU A 28 -5.19 -14.90 -6.40
C LEU A 28 -4.65 -15.14 -7.82
N PHE A 29 -3.49 -14.57 -8.18
CA PHE A 29 -2.88 -14.82 -9.49
C PHE A 29 -2.41 -16.26 -9.70
N LEU A 30 -2.07 -16.98 -8.62
CA LEU A 30 -1.70 -18.40 -8.69
C LEU A 30 -2.92 -19.32 -8.87
N THR A 31 -4.08 -18.93 -8.34
CA THR A 31 -5.30 -19.75 -8.37
C THR A 31 -6.26 -19.42 -9.51
N GLU A 32 -6.24 -18.21 -10.02
CA GLU A 32 -7.17 -17.67 -11.02
C GLU A 32 -6.42 -17.20 -12.27
N SER A 33 -6.20 -18.07 -13.21
CA SER A 33 -5.41 -17.79 -14.44
C SER A 33 -6.01 -16.71 -15.35
N ALA A 34 -7.32 -16.49 -15.29
CA ALA A 34 -8.02 -15.45 -16.05
C ALA A 34 -8.01 -14.09 -15.33
N LEU A 35 -7.54 -14.02 -14.07
CA LEU A 35 -7.50 -12.79 -13.31
C LEU A 35 -6.33 -11.91 -13.76
N THR A 36 -6.62 -10.67 -14.15
CA THR A 36 -5.61 -9.69 -14.53
C THR A 36 -5.48 -8.61 -13.46
N PRO A 37 -4.36 -7.84 -13.42
CA PRO A 37 -4.23 -6.70 -12.53
C PRO A 37 -5.38 -5.69 -12.66
N LEU A 38 -5.84 -5.38 -13.89
CA LEU A 38 -6.93 -4.43 -14.11
C LEU A 38 -8.25 -4.92 -13.49
N ILE A 39 -8.57 -6.20 -13.63
CA ILE A 39 -9.79 -6.80 -13.04
C ILE A 39 -9.69 -6.79 -11.52
N LEU A 40 -8.56 -7.25 -10.96
CA LEU A 40 -8.40 -7.32 -9.51
C LEU A 40 -8.52 -5.95 -8.85
N ILE A 41 -7.83 -4.93 -9.38
CA ILE A 41 -7.87 -3.58 -8.82
C ILE A 41 -9.28 -3.00 -8.97
N SER A 42 -9.94 -3.20 -10.13
CA SER A 42 -11.31 -2.71 -10.35
C SER A 42 -12.29 -3.30 -9.33
N PHE A 43 -12.21 -4.61 -9.06
CA PHE A 43 -13.05 -5.28 -8.06
C PHE A 43 -12.77 -4.76 -6.64
N ARG A 44 -11.50 -4.58 -6.27
CA ARG A 44 -11.11 -4.01 -4.96
C ARG A 44 -11.69 -2.62 -4.77
N LEU A 45 -11.57 -1.74 -5.77
CA LEU A 45 -12.02 -0.35 -5.70
C LEU A 45 -13.55 -0.23 -5.79
N LEU A 46 -14.21 -1.06 -6.61
CA LEU A 46 -15.67 -1.15 -6.67
C LEU A 46 -16.22 -1.52 -5.29
N LEU A 47 -15.71 -2.59 -4.71
CA LEU A 47 -16.14 -3.07 -3.40
C LEU A 47 -15.90 -2.03 -2.30
N ALA A 48 -14.68 -1.44 -2.29
CA ALA A 48 -14.34 -0.37 -1.37
C ALA A 48 -15.33 0.81 -1.48
N THR A 49 -15.64 1.22 -2.71
CA THR A 49 -16.59 2.32 -2.99
C THR A 49 -18.01 1.95 -2.57
N CYS A 50 -18.49 0.76 -2.93
CA CYS A 50 -19.85 0.30 -2.61
C CYS A 50 -20.10 0.14 -1.11
N VAL A 51 -19.07 -0.16 -0.32
CA VAL A 51 -19.18 -0.30 1.13
C VAL A 51 -19.03 1.04 1.84
N PHE A 52 -17.96 1.77 1.57
CA PHE A 52 -17.59 2.92 2.39
C PHE A 52 -18.27 4.23 1.96
N LEU A 53 -18.59 4.41 0.68
CA LEU A 53 -19.30 5.62 0.25
C LEU A 53 -20.71 5.68 0.86
N PRO A 54 -21.57 4.66 0.76
CA PRO A 54 -22.87 4.67 1.44
C PRO A 54 -22.73 4.78 2.96
N ALA A 55 -21.76 4.10 3.57
CA ALA A 55 -21.54 4.17 5.02
C ALA A 55 -21.24 5.59 5.50
N LEU A 56 -20.38 6.34 4.77
CA LEU A 56 -20.08 7.74 5.11
C LEU A 56 -21.24 8.69 4.81
N LEU A 57 -22.02 8.44 3.76
CA LEU A 57 -23.20 9.24 3.42
C LEU A 57 -24.30 9.05 4.47
N LEU A 58 -24.63 7.81 4.83
CA LEU A 58 -25.64 7.47 5.85
C LEU A 58 -25.27 8.01 7.24
N THR A 59 -23.99 7.95 7.61
CA THR A 59 -23.51 8.49 8.89
C THR A 59 -23.26 9.99 8.87
N LYS A 60 -23.53 10.68 7.73
CA LYS A 60 -23.27 12.12 7.53
C LYS A 60 -21.84 12.54 7.84
N LYS A 61 -20.88 11.62 7.65
CA LYS A 61 -19.45 11.86 7.90
C LYS A 61 -18.66 12.18 6.61
N MET A 62 -19.32 12.09 5.44
CA MET A 62 -18.74 12.46 4.16
C MET A 62 -18.66 13.97 4.02
N GLU A 63 -17.48 14.50 3.80
CA GLU A 63 -17.28 15.94 3.56
C GLU A 63 -17.41 16.24 2.08
N ARG A 64 -18.06 17.35 1.75
CA ARG A 64 -18.16 17.82 0.36
C ARG A 64 -16.81 18.36 -0.12
N MET A 65 -16.33 17.83 -1.23
CA MET A 65 -15.13 18.33 -1.89
C MET A 65 -15.36 19.76 -2.41
N GLN A 66 -14.45 20.68 -2.07
CA GLN A 66 -14.49 22.05 -2.57
C GLN A 66 -14.06 22.09 -4.05
N LYS A 67 -14.66 22.95 -4.85
CA LYS A 67 -14.34 23.07 -6.29
C LYS A 67 -12.86 23.32 -6.57
N LYS A 68 -12.17 24.11 -5.70
CA LYS A 68 -10.73 24.41 -5.81
C LYS A 68 -9.84 23.17 -5.61
N ASP A 69 -10.33 22.15 -4.87
CA ASP A 69 -9.56 20.98 -4.48
C ASP A 69 -9.83 19.77 -5.41
N ILE A 70 -10.80 19.85 -6.31
CA ILE A 70 -11.14 18.78 -7.27
C ILE A 70 -9.89 18.29 -8.01
N LYS A 71 -9.05 19.21 -8.49
CA LYS A 71 -7.81 18.87 -9.19
C LYS A 71 -6.86 18.03 -8.34
N TRP A 72 -6.77 18.31 -7.05
CA TRP A 72 -5.91 17.57 -6.14
C TRP A 72 -6.44 16.17 -5.89
N PHE A 73 -7.76 16.02 -5.68
CA PHE A 73 -8.37 14.69 -5.55
C PHE A 73 -8.22 13.85 -6.80
N LEU A 74 -8.39 14.43 -7.99
CA LEU A 74 -8.16 13.73 -9.26
C LEU A 74 -6.68 13.32 -9.40
N LEU A 75 -5.72 14.21 -9.13
CA LEU A 75 -4.29 13.90 -9.20
C LEU A 75 -3.87 12.86 -8.16
N ILE A 76 -4.40 12.94 -6.93
CA ILE A 76 -4.16 11.96 -5.87
C ILE A 76 -4.68 10.60 -6.30
N ALA A 77 -5.92 10.52 -6.79
CA ALA A 77 -6.51 9.26 -7.26
C ALA A 77 -5.82 8.72 -8.53
N PHE A 78 -5.27 9.60 -9.38
CA PHE A 78 -4.46 9.20 -10.53
C PHE A 78 -3.10 8.65 -10.11
N ALA A 79 -2.45 9.23 -9.08
CA ALA A 79 -1.23 8.67 -8.52
C ALA A 79 -1.54 7.37 -7.77
N GLU A 80 -2.49 7.40 -6.82
CA GLU A 80 -2.97 6.26 -6.04
C GLU A 80 -4.49 6.38 -5.90
N PRO A 81 -5.27 5.39 -6.36
CA PRO A 81 -4.87 4.02 -6.73
C PRO A 81 -4.50 3.78 -8.20
N PHE A 82 -4.60 4.74 -9.12
CA PHE A 82 -4.49 4.40 -10.54
C PHE A 82 -3.08 3.93 -10.94
N LEU A 83 -2.06 4.78 -10.89
CA LEU A 83 -0.71 4.40 -11.32
C LEU A 83 0.00 3.46 -10.33
N TYR A 84 -0.08 3.75 -9.03
CA TYR A 84 0.60 2.95 -8.02
C TYR A 84 0.07 1.52 -7.99
N SER A 85 -1.26 1.35 -7.82
CA SER A 85 -1.84 0.01 -7.73
C SER A 85 -1.65 -0.78 -9.02
N PHE A 86 -1.64 -0.12 -10.20
CA PHE A 86 -1.30 -0.81 -11.44
C PHE A 86 0.13 -1.34 -11.42
N CYS A 87 1.09 -0.49 -11.10
CA CYS A 87 2.49 -0.88 -11.03
C CYS A 87 2.74 -1.95 -9.95
N GLU A 88 2.19 -1.74 -8.74
CA GLU A 88 2.34 -2.69 -7.64
C GLU A 88 1.73 -4.06 -8.00
N THR A 89 0.46 -4.09 -8.41
CA THR A 89 -0.26 -5.34 -8.68
C THR A 89 0.32 -6.09 -9.88
N SER A 90 0.73 -5.39 -10.96
CA SER A 90 1.45 -5.99 -12.09
C SER A 90 2.83 -6.51 -11.68
N GLY A 91 3.49 -5.84 -10.73
CA GLY A 91 4.74 -6.34 -10.15
C GLY A 91 4.52 -7.63 -9.36
N VAL A 92 3.52 -7.67 -8.46
CA VAL A 92 3.16 -8.85 -7.66
C VAL A 92 2.76 -10.05 -8.54
N GLU A 93 2.08 -9.80 -9.66
CA GLU A 93 1.78 -10.86 -10.62
C GLU A 93 3.05 -11.58 -11.09
N LEU A 94 4.10 -10.82 -11.41
CA LEU A 94 5.32 -11.29 -12.07
C LEU A 94 6.42 -11.78 -11.13
N VAL A 95 6.39 -11.36 -9.84
CA VAL A 95 7.36 -11.78 -8.82
C VAL A 95 6.67 -12.31 -7.57
N SER A 96 7.43 -12.71 -6.54
CA SER A 96 6.83 -13.16 -5.27
C SER A 96 6.22 -12.01 -4.48
N GLY A 97 5.19 -12.32 -3.66
CA GLY A 97 4.57 -11.33 -2.78
C GLY A 97 5.56 -10.73 -1.76
N SER A 98 6.44 -11.56 -1.20
CA SER A 98 7.45 -11.11 -0.23
C SER A 98 8.49 -10.21 -0.87
N LEU A 99 8.97 -10.51 -2.08
CA LEU A 99 9.89 -9.63 -2.82
C LEU A 99 9.22 -8.28 -3.13
N SER A 100 7.95 -8.31 -3.54
CA SER A 100 7.17 -7.09 -3.79
C SER A 100 7.07 -6.23 -2.52
N ALA A 101 6.76 -6.84 -1.37
CA ALA A 101 6.69 -6.16 -0.09
C ALA A 101 8.03 -5.51 0.30
N VAL A 102 9.15 -6.20 0.04
CA VAL A 102 10.50 -5.69 0.29
C VAL A 102 10.81 -4.47 -0.59
N VAL A 103 10.50 -4.52 -1.88
CA VAL A 103 10.75 -3.40 -2.79
C VAL A 103 9.90 -2.19 -2.39
N VAL A 104 8.62 -2.38 -2.07
CA VAL A 104 7.73 -1.31 -1.62
C VAL A 104 8.18 -0.71 -0.28
N ALA A 105 8.78 -1.50 0.60
CA ALA A 105 9.37 -1.00 1.84
C ALA A 105 10.59 -0.07 1.65
N THR A 106 11.04 0.16 0.41
CA THR A 106 12.03 1.21 0.11
C THR A 106 11.41 2.62 -0.02
N ILE A 107 10.07 2.75 -0.07
CA ILE A 107 9.38 4.07 -0.16
C ILE A 107 9.89 5.07 0.88
N PRO A 108 10.06 4.72 2.18
CA PRO A 108 10.57 5.64 3.18
C PRO A 108 11.98 6.17 2.94
N LEU A 109 12.76 5.55 2.06
CA LEU A 109 14.07 6.09 1.65
C LEU A 109 13.90 7.39 0.86
N PHE A 110 12.83 7.51 0.10
CA PHE A 110 12.65 8.59 -0.86
C PHE A 110 11.67 9.67 -0.39
N VAL A 111 10.65 9.32 0.40
CA VAL A 111 9.63 10.26 0.86
C VAL A 111 10.22 11.43 1.66
N PRO A 112 11.12 11.27 2.66
CA PRO A 112 11.69 12.40 3.39
C PRO A 112 12.47 13.36 2.50
N PHE A 113 13.18 12.84 1.49
CA PHE A 113 13.89 13.69 0.51
C PHE A 113 12.91 14.44 -0.39
N GLY A 114 11.84 13.81 -0.84
CA GLY A 114 10.76 14.47 -1.57
C GLY A 114 10.10 15.58 -0.75
N MET A 115 9.79 15.32 0.52
CA MET A 115 9.22 16.31 1.44
C MET A 115 10.20 17.47 1.71
N ALA A 116 11.48 17.18 1.90
CA ALA A 116 12.50 18.22 2.04
C ALA A 116 12.63 19.09 0.79
N ALA A 117 12.60 18.50 -0.39
CA ALA A 117 12.74 19.22 -1.65
C ALA A 117 11.53 20.14 -1.94
N VAL A 118 10.30 19.64 -1.74
CA VAL A 118 9.06 20.33 -2.11
C VAL A 118 8.53 21.21 -0.99
N TYR A 119 8.53 20.72 0.26
CA TYR A 119 7.93 21.36 1.42
C TYR A 119 8.94 21.96 2.38
N LYS A 120 10.26 21.84 2.09
CA LYS A 120 11.37 22.35 2.93
C LYS A 120 11.39 21.74 4.33
N GLU A 121 10.84 20.52 4.49
CA GLU A 121 10.93 19.79 5.75
C GLU A 121 12.38 19.46 6.10
N LYS A 122 12.72 19.54 7.38
CA LYS A 122 14.05 19.12 7.87
C LYS A 122 14.07 17.62 8.08
N ILE A 123 15.02 16.93 7.48
CA ILE A 123 15.23 15.51 7.72
C ILE A 123 15.95 15.35 9.06
N GLN A 124 15.33 14.64 9.99
CA GLN A 124 15.94 14.38 11.30
C GLN A 124 17.01 13.26 11.19
N ALA A 125 18.07 13.34 11.99
CA ALA A 125 19.12 12.33 12.01
C ALA A 125 18.58 10.94 12.44
N SER A 126 17.64 10.91 13.40
CA SER A 126 16.95 9.68 13.80
C SER A 126 16.20 9.01 12.64
N THR A 127 15.56 9.80 11.77
CA THR A 127 14.91 9.31 10.54
C THR A 127 15.92 8.63 9.63
N LEU A 128 17.08 9.26 9.37
CA LEU A 128 18.13 8.68 8.52
C LEU A 128 18.69 7.38 9.11
N ILE A 129 18.96 7.35 10.40
CA ILE A 129 19.45 6.14 11.09
C ILE A 129 18.41 5.02 10.97
N GLY A 130 17.13 5.32 11.23
CA GLY A 130 16.05 4.36 11.12
C GLY A 130 15.89 3.80 9.70
N ILE A 131 16.02 4.65 8.67
CA ILE A 131 16.00 4.25 7.27
C ILE A 131 17.15 3.27 6.97
N VAL A 132 18.40 3.62 7.35
CA VAL A 132 19.59 2.77 7.12
C VAL A 132 19.42 1.41 7.78
N LEU A 133 18.99 1.37 9.05
CA LEU A 133 18.73 0.11 9.76
C LEU A 133 17.64 -0.71 9.06
N SER A 134 16.56 -0.08 8.62
CA SER A 134 15.48 -0.77 7.91
C SER A 134 15.98 -1.39 6.61
N VAL A 135 16.80 -0.68 5.83
CA VAL A 135 17.40 -1.20 4.57
C VAL A 135 18.30 -2.38 4.84
N VAL A 136 19.14 -2.31 5.88
CA VAL A 136 20.00 -3.44 6.29
C VAL A 136 19.14 -4.65 6.68
N GLY A 137 18.08 -4.44 7.47
CA GLY A 137 17.17 -5.51 7.87
C GLY A 137 16.44 -6.14 6.68
N ILE A 138 15.95 -5.32 5.73
CA ILE A 138 15.34 -5.77 4.48
C ILE A 138 16.35 -6.58 3.64
N GLY A 139 17.58 -6.08 3.50
CA GLY A 139 18.65 -6.81 2.81
C GLY A 139 18.91 -8.20 3.41
N LEU A 140 18.92 -8.30 4.72
CA LEU A 140 19.06 -9.61 5.41
C LEU A 140 17.87 -10.55 5.16
N MET A 141 16.63 -10.01 5.03
CA MET A 141 15.47 -10.83 4.69
C MET A 141 15.55 -11.43 3.29
N LEU A 142 16.30 -10.80 2.37
CA LEU A 142 16.52 -11.30 1.01
C LEU A 142 17.60 -12.39 0.94
N VAL A 143 18.52 -12.43 1.90
CA VAL A 143 19.61 -13.42 1.94
C VAL A 143 19.03 -14.80 2.24
N GLY A 144 19.28 -15.76 1.34
CA GLY A 144 18.85 -17.17 1.51
C GLY A 144 17.44 -17.47 0.95
N GLY A 145 16.78 -16.53 0.27
CA GLY A 145 15.53 -16.79 -0.46
C GLY A 145 15.76 -16.84 -1.98
N GLU A 146 14.85 -17.50 -2.71
CA GLU A 146 14.80 -17.48 -4.20
C GLU A 146 14.47 -16.09 -4.78
N ALA A 147 14.49 -15.07 -3.94
CA ALA A 147 13.99 -13.73 -4.22
C ALA A 147 14.70 -13.00 -5.37
N LEU A 148 15.93 -13.39 -5.71
CA LEU A 148 16.72 -12.74 -6.75
C LEU A 148 16.46 -13.29 -8.17
N ASN A 149 15.70 -14.36 -8.33
CA ASN A 149 15.27 -14.88 -9.64
C ASN A 149 14.02 -14.16 -10.19
N GLY A 150 13.77 -12.92 -9.74
CA GLY A 150 12.62 -12.12 -10.13
C GLY A 150 12.64 -11.73 -11.61
N ASN A 151 11.47 -11.76 -12.22
CA ASN A 151 11.25 -11.23 -13.55
C ASN A 151 11.61 -9.73 -13.59
N MET A 152 12.56 -9.32 -14.45
CA MET A 152 13.01 -7.92 -14.59
C MET A 152 11.83 -6.95 -14.86
N LYS A 153 10.84 -7.38 -15.65
CA LYS A 153 9.64 -6.58 -15.91
C LYS A 153 8.85 -6.34 -14.63
N GLY A 154 8.70 -7.36 -13.78
CA GLY A 154 8.03 -7.23 -12.47
C GLY A 154 8.78 -6.26 -11.54
N MET A 155 10.12 -6.33 -11.52
CA MET A 155 10.94 -5.39 -10.76
C MET A 155 10.80 -3.95 -11.25
N LEU A 156 10.75 -3.72 -12.57
CA LEU A 156 10.54 -2.38 -13.13
C LEU A 156 9.16 -1.81 -12.73
N PHE A 157 8.12 -2.63 -12.73
CA PHE A 157 6.81 -2.23 -12.23
C PHE A 157 6.87 -1.83 -10.75
N LEU A 158 7.52 -2.61 -9.90
CA LEU A 158 7.64 -2.29 -8.46
C LEU A 158 8.45 -1.02 -8.21
N ILE A 159 9.54 -0.79 -8.97
CA ILE A 159 10.28 0.47 -8.90
C ILE A 159 9.39 1.65 -9.33
N GLY A 160 8.61 1.47 -10.38
CA GLY A 160 7.60 2.45 -10.79
C GLY A 160 6.60 2.76 -9.68
N ALA A 161 6.11 1.71 -8.98
CA ALA A 161 5.25 1.88 -7.82
C ALA A 161 5.90 2.72 -6.71
N VAL A 162 7.17 2.49 -6.39
CA VAL A 162 7.92 3.29 -5.39
C VAL A 162 7.96 4.77 -5.79
N VAL A 163 8.30 5.08 -7.05
CA VAL A 163 8.33 6.46 -7.55
C VAL A 163 6.95 7.12 -7.44
N VAL A 164 5.90 6.42 -7.87
CA VAL A 164 4.53 6.93 -7.80
C VAL A 164 4.04 7.10 -6.36
N ALA A 165 4.44 6.23 -5.43
CA ALA A 165 4.11 6.36 -4.00
C ALA A 165 4.69 7.62 -3.37
N VAL A 166 5.93 7.99 -3.75
CA VAL A 166 6.52 9.26 -3.33
C VAL A 166 5.69 10.43 -3.87
N LEU A 167 5.37 10.44 -5.17
CA LEU A 167 4.53 11.47 -5.78
C LEU A 167 3.15 11.55 -5.10
N TYR A 168 2.49 10.43 -4.87
CA TYR A 168 1.22 10.35 -4.15
C TYR A 168 1.33 11.01 -2.77
N THR A 169 2.36 10.69 -2.00
CA THR A 169 2.57 11.25 -0.66
C THR A 169 2.72 12.78 -0.71
N LEU A 170 3.48 13.31 -1.67
CA LEU A 170 3.63 14.75 -1.87
C LEU A 170 2.30 15.43 -2.24
N LEU A 171 1.48 14.80 -3.07
CA LEU A 171 0.15 15.32 -3.44
C LEU A 171 -0.82 15.26 -2.27
N LEU A 172 -0.80 14.19 -1.48
CA LEU A 172 -1.72 13.96 -0.36
C LEU A 172 -1.62 15.04 0.71
N VAL A 173 -0.43 15.57 0.97
CA VAL A 173 -0.21 16.67 1.92
C VAL A 173 -1.05 17.91 1.58
N LYS A 174 -1.41 18.12 0.30
CA LYS A 174 -2.26 19.27 -0.11
C LYS A 174 -3.69 19.22 0.43
N VAL A 175 -4.20 18.04 0.80
CA VAL A 175 -5.60 17.85 1.22
C VAL A 175 -5.74 17.20 2.59
N VAL A 176 -4.71 16.53 3.11
CA VAL A 176 -4.81 15.68 4.31
C VAL A 176 -5.22 16.44 5.57
N ASP A 177 -4.86 17.71 5.67
CA ASP A 177 -5.24 18.57 6.81
C ASP A 177 -6.63 19.18 6.68
N HIS A 178 -7.15 19.26 5.46
CA HIS A 178 -8.43 19.94 5.16
C HIS A 178 -9.63 19.01 5.18
N TYR A 179 -9.42 17.70 4.99
CA TYR A 179 -10.49 16.70 4.90
C TYR A 179 -10.27 15.55 5.87
N ARG A 180 -11.34 14.89 6.28
CA ARG A 180 -11.24 13.66 7.09
C ARG A 180 -10.54 12.57 6.28
N PRO A 181 -9.64 11.79 6.90
CA PRO A 181 -8.94 10.68 6.24
C PRO A 181 -9.89 9.74 5.48
N ALA A 182 -11.03 9.38 6.07
CA ALA A 182 -12.03 8.54 5.42
C ALA A 182 -12.64 9.19 4.18
N THR A 183 -12.89 10.51 4.19
CA THR A 183 -13.39 11.25 3.03
C THR A 183 -12.38 11.20 1.88
N ILE A 184 -11.10 11.44 2.16
CA ILE A 184 -10.03 11.38 1.16
C ILE A 184 -10.00 10.00 0.52
N THR A 185 -9.91 8.95 1.34
CA THR A 185 -9.79 7.55 0.85
C THR A 185 -11.02 7.14 0.02
N VAL A 186 -12.23 7.52 0.43
CA VAL A 186 -13.44 7.16 -0.34
C VAL A 186 -13.48 7.86 -1.70
N TYR A 187 -13.10 9.14 -1.78
CA TYR A 187 -12.97 9.81 -3.10
C TYR A 187 -11.86 9.20 -3.95
N GLN A 188 -10.72 8.80 -3.36
CA GLN A 188 -9.66 8.10 -4.08
C GLN A 188 -10.17 6.78 -4.68
N ASN A 189 -10.86 5.95 -3.88
CA ASN A 189 -11.41 4.69 -4.36
C ASN A 189 -12.44 4.91 -5.47
N LEU A 190 -13.34 5.90 -5.33
CA LEU A 190 -14.33 6.23 -6.34
C LEU A 190 -13.68 6.68 -7.65
N PHE A 191 -12.80 7.66 -7.62
CA PHE A 191 -12.13 8.15 -8.82
C PHE A 191 -11.19 7.10 -9.42
N GLY A 192 -10.49 6.34 -8.58
CA GLY A 192 -9.69 5.21 -9.02
C GLY A 192 -10.53 4.17 -9.76
N PHE A 193 -11.68 3.80 -9.21
CA PHE A 193 -12.61 2.90 -9.90
C PHE A 193 -13.07 3.47 -11.25
N LEU A 194 -13.39 4.76 -11.30
CA LEU A 194 -13.79 5.41 -12.56
C LEU A 194 -12.66 5.45 -13.60
N TYR A 195 -11.39 5.52 -13.19
CA TYR A 195 -10.26 5.40 -14.10
C TYR A 195 -10.07 3.97 -14.60
N TYR A 196 -10.23 2.97 -13.72
CA TYR A 196 -10.03 1.57 -14.08
C TYR A 196 -11.18 0.95 -14.87
N LEU A 197 -12.42 1.34 -14.60
CA LEU A 197 -13.60 0.75 -15.22
C LEU A 197 -13.53 0.68 -16.75
N PRO A 198 -13.26 1.80 -17.48
CA PRO A 198 -13.16 1.74 -18.94
C PRO A 198 -12.00 0.87 -19.41
N LEU A 199 -10.84 0.91 -18.74
CA LEU A 199 -9.69 0.10 -19.11
C LEU A 199 -9.96 -1.39 -18.90
N MET A 200 -10.56 -1.77 -17.77
CA MET A 200 -10.93 -3.14 -17.48
C MET A 200 -11.90 -3.69 -18.54
N LEU A 201 -12.95 -2.92 -18.87
CA LEU A 201 -13.94 -3.36 -19.84
C LEU A 201 -13.39 -3.49 -21.27
N LEU A 202 -12.54 -2.54 -21.69
CA LEU A 202 -11.99 -2.50 -23.04
C LEU A 202 -10.84 -3.51 -23.24
N CYS A 203 -9.95 -3.66 -22.25
CA CYS A 203 -8.78 -4.53 -22.35
C CYS A 203 -9.08 -5.97 -21.93
N ASP A 204 -9.75 -6.13 -20.78
CA ASP A 204 -9.87 -7.42 -20.09
C ASP A 204 -11.32 -7.90 -19.92
N GLY A 205 -12.30 -7.18 -20.49
CA GLY A 205 -13.73 -7.51 -20.34
C GLY A 205 -14.07 -8.95 -20.79
N LYS A 206 -13.33 -9.51 -21.76
CA LYS A 206 -13.48 -10.90 -22.22
C LYS A 206 -13.02 -11.95 -21.21
N ALA A 207 -12.17 -11.59 -20.26
CA ALA A 207 -11.69 -12.49 -19.21
C ALA A 207 -12.71 -12.63 -18.06
N LEU A 208 -13.60 -11.65 -17.86
CA LEU A 208 -14.58 -11.67 -16.77
C LEU A 208 -15.43 -12.95 -16.71
N PRO A 209 -16.02 -13.46 -17.82
CA PRO A 209 -16.80 -14.71 -17.78
C PRO A 209 -15.97 -15.96 -17.52
N GLN A 210 -14.63 -15.87 -17.63
CA GLN A 210 -13.71 -17.00 -17.46
C GLN A 210 -13.24 -17.17 -16.00
N LEU A 211 -13.56 -16.20 -15.11
CA LEU A 211 -13.24 -16.29 -13.70
C LEU A 211 -14.09 -17.34 -13.00
N SER A 212 -13.49 -18.06 -12.06
CA SER A 212 -14.19 -19.13 -11.32
C SER A 212 -15.24 -18.61 -10.35
N TYR A 213 -15.11 -17.35 -9.88
CA TYR A 213 -15.94 -16.75 -8.83
C TYR A 213 -16.06 -17.63 -7.57
N SER A 214 -15.01 -18.37 -7.26
CA SER A 214 -14.98 -19.26 -6.10
C SER A 214 -15.16 -18.47 -4.79
N THR A 215 -15.70 -19.12 -3.76
CA THR A 215 -15.85 -18.50 -2.42
C THR A 215 -14.51 -17.97 -1.91
N SER A 216 -13.41 -18.69 -2.16
CA SER A 216 -12.06 -18.26 -1.77
C SER A 216 -11.65 -16.96 -2.47
N MET A 217 -11.86 -16.88 -3.80
CA MET A 217 -11.58 -15.66 -4.58
C MET A 217 -12.38 -14.47 -4.05
N ILE A 218 -13.69 -14.65 -3.82
CA ILE A 218 -14.58 -13.60 -3.32
C ILE A 218 -14.11 -13.13 -1.94
N LEU A 219 -13.80 -14.03 -1.01
CA LEU A 219 -13.33 -13.67 0.33
C LEU A 219 -12.00 -12.93 0.29
N MET A 220 -11.04 -13.35 -0.53
CA MET A 220 -9.76 -12.64 -0.70
C MET A 220 -9.99 -11.22 -1.25
N ILE A 221 -10.85 -11.05 -2.26
CA ILE A 221 -11.17 -9.72 -2.81
C ILE A 221 -11.89 -8.85 -1.77
N LEU A 222 -12.78 -9.42 -0.94
CA LEU A 222 -13.42 -8.71 0.17
C LEU A 222 -12.38 -8.19 1.17
N VAL A 223 -11.43 -9.03 1.59
CA VAL A 223 -10.35 -8.62 2.48
C VAL A 223 -9.50 -7.52 1.83
N LEU A 224 -9.10 -7.69 0.58
CA LEU A 224 -8.30 -6.72 -0.17
C LEU A 224 -9.02 -5.37 -0.33
N GLY A 225 -10.31 -5.36 -0.68
CA GLY A 225 -11.09 -4.14 -0.88
C GLY A 225 -11.38 -3.39 0.42
N ILE A 226 -11.85 -4.10 1.45
CA ILE A 226 -12.28 -3.47 2.70
C ILE A 226 -11.08 -3.08 3.56
N PHE A 227 -10.20 -4.02 3.87
CA PHE A 227 -9.10 -3.79 4.82
C PHE A 227 -7.90 -3.15 4.16
N CYS A 228 -7.43 -3.69 3.02
CA CYS A 228 -6.18 -3.26 2.43
C CYS A 228 -6.33 -2.00 1.56
N SER A 229 -7.42 -1.87 0.78
CA SER A 229 -7.65 -0.71 -0.10
C SER A 229 -8.40 0.45 0.60
N THR A 230 -9.00 0.25 1.77
CA THR A 230 -9.75 1.32 2.43
C THR A 230 -9.28 1.57 3.86
N LEU A 231 -9.41 0.60 4.78
CA LEU A 231 -9.07 0.83 6.19
C LEU A 231 -7.58 1.14 6.37
N ALA A 232 -6.69 0.43 5.66
CA ALA A 232 -5.25 0.70 5.71
C ALA A 232 -4.94 2.15 5.29
N TYR A 233 -5.51 2.62 4.19
CA TYR A 233 -5.32 4.01 3.73
C TYR A 233 -5.94 5.04 4.67
N ILE A 234 -7.11 4.76 5.27
CA ILE A 234 -7.69 5.64 6.29
C ILE A 234 -6.72 5.76 7.48
N PHE A 235 -6.17 4.64 7.96
CA PHE A 235 -5.23 4.64 9.08
C PHE A 235 -3.92 5.33 8.74
N TYR A 236 -3.40 5.12 7.53
CA TYR A 236 -2.21 5.79 7.05
C TYR A 236 -2.42 7.30 6.92
N ASN A 237 -3.54 7.74 6.36
CA ASN A 237 -3.90 9.16 6.26
C ASN A 237 -4.08 9.82 7.64
N VAL A 238 -4.59 9.07 8.65
CA VAL A 238 -4.58 9.54 10.06
C VAL A 238 -3.15 9.73 10.55
N GLY A 239 -2.25 8.80 10.21
CA GLY A 239 -0.83 8.89 10.54
C GLY A 239 -0.16 10.11 9.92
N ILE A 240 -0.33 10.31 8.61
CA ILE A 240 0.23 11.48 7.91
C ILE A 240 -0.28 12.79 8.52
N ARG A 241 -1.58 12.89 8.78
CA ARG A 241 -2.17 14.09 9.38
C ARG A 241 -1.64 14.39 10.78
N LYS A 242 -1.32 13.39 11.59
CA LYS A 242 -0.90 13.56 12.98
C LYS A 242 0.60 13.63 13.20
N LEU A 243 1.37 12.93 12.39
CA LEU A 243 2.82 12.76 12.56
C LEU A 243 3.63 13.42 11.44
N GLY A 244 2.97 13.80 10.33
CA GLY A 244 3.62 14.21 9.10
C GLY A 244 3.92 13.03 8.17
N ALA A 245 4.12 13.33 6.89
CA ALA A 245 4.31 12.31 5.85
C ALA A 245 5.60 11.52 6.04
N SER A 246 6.70 12.20 6.34
CA SER A 246 8.02 11.56 6.56
C SER A 246 8.02 10.57 7.72
N ALA A 247 7.33 10.90 8.83
CA ALA A 247 7.25 10.01 10.00
C ALA A 247 6.26 8.85 9.77
N ALA A 248 5.15 9.09 9.10
CA ALA A 248 4.15 8.05 8.84
C ALA A 248 4.65 7.02 7.83
N CYS A 249 5.38 7.43 6.78
CA CYS A 249 5.86 6.50 5.75
C CYS A 249 6.86 5.46 6.28
N ILE A 250 7.60 5.76 7.36
CA ILE A 250 8.57 4.82 7.95
C ILE A 250 7.87 3.53 8.43
N PHE A 251 6.60 3.60 8.81
CA PHE A 251 5.83 2.41 9.20
C PHE A 251 5.65 1.40 8.05
N THR A 252 5.77 1.82 6.79
CA THR A 252 5.73 0.88 5.66
C THR A 252 6.92 -0.08 5.67
N ASN A 253 8.02 0.23 6.36
CA ASN A 253 9.12 -0.70 6.58
C ASN A 253 8.72 -1.96 7.37
N VAL A 254 7.59 -1.94 8.07
CA VAL A 254 7.06 -3.11 8.79
C VAL A 254 6.24 -4.03 7.86
N ILE A 255 5.88 -3.57 6.65
CA ILE A 255 5.13 -4.37 5.66
C ILE A 255 5.78 -5.74 5.38
N PRO A 256 7.10 -5.84 5.11
CA PRO A 256 7.74 -7.13 4.85
C PRO A 256 7.65 -8.11 6.03
N VAL A 257 7.58 -7.59 7.26
CA VAL A 257 7.40 -8.43 8.46
C VAL A 257 6.07 -9.16 8.40
N PHE A 258 4.99 -8.41 8.16
CA PHE A 258 3.65 -8.99 8.07
C PHE A 258 3.47 -9.84 6.81
N SER A 259 4.11 -9.45 5.70
CA SER A 259 4.14 -10.26 4.47
C SER A 259 4.81 -11.60 4.72
N LEU A 260 5.97 -11.63 5.41
CA LEU A 260 6.64 -12.87 5.76
C LEU A 260 5.78 -13.76 6.68
N ILE A 261 5.17 -13.17 7.72
CA ILE A 261 4.27 -13.93 8.61
C ILE A 261 3.11 -14.53 7.83
N ALA A 262 2.47 -13.76 6.95
CA ALA A 262 1.38 -14.24 6.12
C ALA A 262 1.82 -15.34 5.14
N ALA A 263 3.01 -15.19 4.52
CA ALA A 263 3.58 -16.17 3.61
C ALA A 263 3.88 -17.51 4.31
N LEU A 264 4.38 -17.46 5.55
CA LEU A 264 4.60 -18.66 6.37
C LEU A 264 3.29 -19.36 6.75
N ILE A 265 2.26 -18.59 7.14
CA ILE A 265 0.95 -19.15 7.51
C ILE A 265 0.28 -19.84 6.31
N ILE A 266 0.36 -19.23 5.12
CA ILE A 266 -0.25 -19.76 3.89
C ILE A 266 0.63 -20.85 3.25
N GLY A 267 1.88 -21.02 3.70
CA GLY A 267 2.82 -22.02 3.18
C GLY A 267 3.48 -21.62 1.85
N GLN A 268 3.50 -20.33 1.51
CA GLN A 268 4.19 -19.83 0.32
C GLN A 268 5.71 -19.68 0.53
N GLU A 269 6.18 -19.61 1.76
CA GLU A 269 7.61 -19.49 2.10
C GLU A 269 8.00 -20.38 3.28
N GLN A 270 9.31 -20.67 3.37
CA GLN A 270 9.91 -21.36 4.52
C GLN A 270 10.56 -20.37 5.49
N PHE A 271 10.59 -20.75 6.75
CA PHE A 271 11.22 -19.95 7.80
C PHE A 271 12.76 -20.09 7.73
N PHE A 272 13.45 -18.93 7.77
CA PHE A 272 14.91 -18.85 7.91
C PHE A 272 15.28 -17.85 9.00
N TRP A 273 16.31 -18.18 9.81
CA TRP A 273 16.78 -17.30 10.88
C TRP A 273 17.29 -15.94 10.38
N THR A 274 17.83 -15.88 9.17
CA THR A 274 18.24 -14.62 8.53
C THR A 274 17.07 -13.68 8.34
N LYS A 275 15.91 -14.20 7.96
CA LYS A 275 14.67 -13.43 7.83
C LYS A 275 14.19 -12.91 9.19
N ALA A 276 14.23 -13.72 10.25
CA ALA A 276 13.85 -13.30 11.60
C ALA A 276 14.77 -12.20 12.14
N LEU A 277 16.08 -12.30 11.92
CA LEU A 277 17.03 -11.26 12.28
C LEU A 277 16.77 -9.97 11.49
N GLY A 278 16.51 -10.07 10.19
CA GLY A 278 16.14 -8.93 9.35
C GLY A 278 14.90 -8.20 9.88
N VAL A 279 13.86 -8.94 10.26
CA VAL A 279 12.65 -8.41 10.93
C VAL A 279 13.00 -7.62 12.19
N ALA A 280 13.81 -8.17 13.08
CA ALA A 280 14.20 -7.51 14.32
C ALA A 280 14.91 -6.17 14.06
N ILE A 281 15.80 -6.13 13.06
CA ILE A 281 16.52 -4.92 12.67
C ILE A 281 15.56 -3.89 12.07
N VAL A 282 14.63 -4.30 11.20
CA VAL A 282 13.60 -3.39 10.61
C VAL A 282 12.78 -2.73 11.71
N VAL A 283 12.25 -3.52 12.65
CA VAL A 283 11.43 -3.01 13.76
C VAL A 283 12.23 -2.02 14.62
N THR A 284 13.49 -2.35 14.91
CA THR A 284 14.39 -1.45 15.65
C THR A 284 14.62 -0.15 14.89
N GLY A 285 14.82 -0.19 13.57
CA GLY A 285 14.94 0.99 12.72
C GLY A 285 13.70 1.89 12.78
N VAL A 286 12.50 1.31 12.70
CA VAL A 286 11.23 2.05 12.83
C VAL A 286 11.12 2.73 14.19
N ILE A 287 11.48 2.05 15.28
CA ILE A 287 11.42 2.63 16.64
C ILE A 287 12.38 3.81 16.78
N ILE A 288 13.59 3.70 16.24
CA ILE A 288 14.60 4.78 16.29
C ILE A 288 14.14 5.99 15.48
N ALA A 289 13.58 5.77 14.30
CA ALA A 289 13.11 6.84 13.44
C ALA A 289 11.94 7.68 14.05
N GLN A 290 11.25 7.15 15.05
CA GLN A 290 10.14 7.84 15.74
C GLN A 290 10.60 8.67 16.96
N ARG A 291 11.89 8.70 17.27
CA ARG A 291 12.48 9.51 18.35
C ARG A 291 12.99 10.85 17.82
#